data_9bb9cd5cdfb7d50c686156b97e926fad
#
_entry.id   9bb9cd5cdfb7d50c686156b97e926fad
#
_cell.length_a   1.000
_cell.length_b   1.000
_cell.length_c   1.000
_cell.angle_alpha   90.00
_cell.angle_beta   90.00
_cell.angle_gamma   90.00
#
_symmetry.space_group_name_H-M   'P 1'
#
loop_
_entity.id
_entity.type
_entity.pdbx_description
1 polymer ?
#
loop_
_entity_poly.entity_id
_entity_poly.type
_entity_poly.pdbx_seq_one_letter_code
_entity_poly.pdbx_strand_id
1 'polypeptide(L)'
;MISAYPDSRGTCVRVDLHAIAHNVRAIRRELGEQVQLMAVVKANAYGHGLIPVAQTALQNGASCLAVAMPEEGRRLREAGVQAPILVLGNVTAAGAEISVREGLIQTVFDPAGVRCLQNACARQNQPVQVHLKLDTGMGRIGARDADEVRAALAALADAPLVRLTGAFTHFADADNPDDSFSREQFARFMRLTEMLPAGLTLHAAASDASLRFPWARLNMVREGIAIYGCPADDYGLHLRP
;
A
#
# COMPACT_ATOMS: atom_id res chain seq x y z
N MET A 1 7.01 -25.39 -3.83
CA MET A 1 6.68 -26.28 -2.69
C MET A 1 7.33 -25.69 -1.46
N ILE A 2 6.53 -25.14 -0.56
CA ILE A 2 7.03 -24.73 0.75
C ILE A 2 7.35 -26.02 1.49
N SER A 3 8.60 -26.17 1.94
CA SER A 3 9.06 -27.31 2.75
C SER A 3 8.10 -27.50 3.92
N ALA A 4 7.30 -28.55 3.84
CA ALA A 4 6.58 -29.00 5.02
C ALA A 4 7.61 -29.43 6.05
N TYR A 5 7.71 -28.75 7.19
CA TYR A 5 8.12 -29.43 8.40
C TYR A 5 7.14 -30.61 8.55
N PRO A 6 7.61 -31.83 8.68
CA PRO A 6 6.73 -32.94 9.01
C PRO A 6 6.19 -32.65 10.42
N ASP A 7 5.10 -31.91 10.50
CA ASP A 7 4.40 -31.72 11.76
C ASP A 7 3.90 -33.09 12.17
N SER A 8 4.34 -33.56 13.33
CA SER A 8 3.89 -34.82 13.93
C SER A 8 2.36 -34.85 14.12
N ARG A 9 1.68 -33.71 14.01
CA ARG A 9 0.23 -33.56 14.11
C ARG A 9 -0.52 -33.70 12.79
N GLY A 10 0.18 -33.76 11.67
CA GLY A 10 -0.44 -33.85 10.33
C GLY A 10 -1.27 -32.65 9.90
N THR A 11 -1.23 -31.53 10.66
CA THR A 11 -1.94 -30.30 10.32
C THR A 11 -1.08 -29.44 9.39
N CYS A 12 -1.64 -29.01 8.25
CA CYS A 12 -0.94 -28.12 7.33
C CYS A 12 -1.90 -27.04 6.79
N VAL A 13 -1.34 -25.90 6.40
CA VAL A 13 -2.02 -24.87 5.61
C VAL A 13 -1.62 -25.06 4.15
N ARG A 14 -2.60 -25.21 3.27
CA ARG A 14 -2.38 -25.27 1.83
C ARG A 14 -2.72 -23.91 1.22
N VAL A 15 -1.79 -23.30 0.52
CA VAL A 15 -2.00 -22.05 -0.23
C VAL A 15 -2.04 -22.36 -1.72
N ASP A 16 -3.15 -22.00 -2.37
CA ASP A 16 -3.31 -22.16 -3.83
C ASP A 16 -2.91 -20.85 -4.53
N LEU A 17 -1.70 -20.83 -5.09
CA LEU A 17 -1.22 -19.67 -5.87
C LEU A 17 -1.98 -19.48 -7.19
N HIS A 18 -2.65 -20.51 -7.73
CA HIS A 18 -3.50 -20.34 -8.91
C HIS A 18 -4.79 -19.57 -8.56
N ALA A 19 -5.33 -19.76 -7.35
CA ALA A 19 -6.44 -18.95 -6.85
C ALA A 19 -6.02 -17.48 -6.71
N ILE A 20 -4.88 -17.20 -6.10
CA ILE A 20 -4.30 -15.84 -6.03
C ILE A 20 -4.14 -15.24 -7.42
N ALA A 21 -3.53 -15.96 -8.36
CA ALA A 21 -3.35 -15.51 -9.74
C ALA A 21 -4.68 -15.24 -10.45
N HIS A 22 -5.69 -16.08 -10.22
CA HIS A 22 -7.04 -15.87 -10.75
C HIS A 22 -7.64 -14.57 -10.22
N ASN A 23 -7.59 -14.35 -8.91
CA ASN A 23 -8.15 -13.19 -8.25
C ASN A 23 -7.49 -11.89 -8.75
N VAL A 24 -6.17 -11.85 -8.78
CA VAL A 24 -5.43 -10.68 -9.30
C VAL A 24 -5.84 -10.37 -10.74
N ARG A 25 -5.95 -11.36 -11.62
CA ARG A 25 -6.39 -11.15 -13.01
C ARG A 25 -7.84 -10.69 -13.10
N ALA A 26 -8.74 -11.23 -12.26
CA ALA A 26 -10.14 -10.82 -12.23
C ALA A 26 -10.26 -9.34 -11.83
N ILE A 27 -9.61 -8.95 -10.73
CA ILE A 27 -9.56 -7.56 -10.27
C ILE A 27 -8.91 -6.66 -11.33
N ARG A 28 -7.80 -7.09 -11.94
CA ARG A 28 -7.12 -6.31 -12.99
C ARG A 28 -8.05 -5.99 -14.17
N ARG A 29 -8.85 -6.97 -14.61
CA ARG A 29 -9.85 -6.75 -15.68
C ARG A 29 -10.93 -5.75 -15.28
N GLU A 30 -11.41 -5.83 -14.04
CA GLU A 30 -12.42 -4.91 -13.49
C GLU A 30 -11.91 -3.46 -13.41
N LEU A 31 -10.66 -3.29 -13.01
CA LEU A 31 -10.05 -1.96 -12.87
C LEU A 31 -9.77 -1.27 -14.22
N GLY A 32 -9.60 -2.01 -15.31
CA GLY A 32 -9.18 -1.48 -16.60
C GLY A 32 -7.72 -0.99 -16.59
N GLU A 33 -7.17 -0.61 -17.73
CA GLU A 33 -5.73 -0.34 -17.91
C GLU A 33 -5.23 0.93 -17.23
N GLN A 34 -6.11 1.90 -16.98
CA GLN A 34 -5.74 3.23 -16.47
C GLN A 34 -5.45 3.27 -14.97
N VAL A 35 -5.91 2.28 -14.20
CA VAL A 35 -5.74 2.23 -12.75
C VAL A 35 -4.64 1.24 -12.40
N GLN A 36 -3.64 1.66 -11.65
CA GLN A 36 -2.59 0.77 -11.16
C GLN A 36 -3.09 -0.15 -10.04
N LEU A 37 -2.66 -1.40 -10.04
CA LEU A 37 -2.97 -2.37 -8.99
C LEU A 37 -1.76 -2.57 -8.10
N MET A 38 -1.86 -2.14 -6.84
CA MET A 38 -0.91 -2.41 -5.77
C MET A 38 -1.37 -3.62 -4.96
N ALA A 39 -0.61 -4.73 -5.00
CA ALA A 39 -0.92 -5.89 -4.18
C ALA A 39 -0.38 -5.72 -2.75
N VAL A 40 -1.26 -5.83 -1.76
CA VAL A 40 -0.90 -5.70 -0.34
C VAL A 40 -0.53 -7.07 0.22
N VAL A 41 0.77 -7.25 0.50
CA VAL A 41 1.35 -8.54 0.92
C VAL A 41 1.95 -8.50 2.33
N LYS A 42 1.52 -7.53 3.14
CA LYS A 42 1.94 -7.37 4.55
C LYS A 42 1.61 -8.61 5.40
N ALA A 43 2.23 -8.73 6.58
CA ALA A 43 2.02 -9.81 7.54
C ALA A 43 2.19 -11.20 6.89
N ASN A 44 3.33 -11.38 6.18
CA ASN A 44 3.60 -12.60 5.43
C ASN A 44 2.52 -12.94 4.39
N ALA A 45 2.03 -11.92 3.65
CA ALA A 45 0.90 -12.02 2.72
C ALA A 45 -0.36 -12.56 3.43
N TYR A 46 -0.73 -11.94 4.56
CA TYR A 46 -1.83 -12.38 5.42
C TYR A 46 -1.74 -13.87 5.82
N GLY A 47 -0.49 -14.35 6.01
CA GLY A 47 -0.21 -15.75 6.36
C GLY A 47 -0.01 -16.69 5.17
N HIS A 48 -0.22 -16.24 3.93
CA HIS A 48 -0.14 -17.06 2.72
C HIS A 48 1.28 -17.20 2.14
N GLY A 49 2.28 -16.56 2.75
CA GLY A 49 3.66 -16.61 2.28
C GLY A 49 4.05 -15.40 1.42
N LEU A 50 4.87 -14.52 1.99
CA LEU A 50 5.22 -13.21 1.42
C LEU A 50 5.76 -13.31 -0.02
N ILE A 51 6.80 -14.11 -0.22
CA ILE A 51 7.53 -14.15 -1.50
C ILE A 51 6.69 -14.80 -2.61
N PRO A 52 6.12 -16.02 -2.43
CA PRO A 52 5.36 -16.65 -3.51
C PRO A 52 4.11 -15.85 -3.90
N VAL A 53 3.41 -15.26 -2.94
CA VAL A 53 2.23 -14.42 -3.25
C VAL A 53 2.64 -13.14 -3.98
N ALA A 54 3.69 -12.45 -3.54
CA ALA A 54 4.17 -11.22 -4.18
C ALA A 54 4.57 -11.47 -5.63
N GLN A 55 5.34 -12.53 -5.90
CA GLN A 55 5.75 -12.91 -7.25
C GLN A 55 4.53 -13.29 -8.12
N THR A 56 3.60 -14.07 -7.57
CA THR A 56 2.36 -14.42 -8.27
C THR A 56 1.53 -13.18 -8.61
N ALA A 57 1.36 -12.25 -7.68
CA ALA A 57 0.60 -11.02 -7.93
C ALA A 57 1.23 -10.16 -9.04
N LEU A 58 2.55 -9.96 -9.00
CA LEU A 58 3.28 -9.22 -10.03
C LEU A 58 3.19 -9.86 -11.42
N GLN A 59 3.31 -11.17 -11.51
CA GLN A 59 3.18 -11.92 -12.76
C GLN A 59 1.77 -11.89 -13.36
N ASN A 60 0.76 -11.53 -12.55
CA ASN A 60 -0.65 -11.57 -12.95
C ASN A 60 -1.33 -10.18 -13.00
N GLY A 61 -0.56 -9.10 -12.98
CA GLY A 61 -1.07 -7.76 -13.27
C GLY A 61 -0.98 -6.74 -12.14
N ALA A 62 -0.41 -7.08 -10.98
CA ALA A 62 -0.01 -6.07 -10.02
C ALA A 62 1.23 -5.31 -10.54
N SER A 63 1.22 -3.98 -10.43
CA SER A 63 2.32 -3.11 -10.86
C SER A 63 3.29 -2.80 -9.71
N CYS A 64 2.84 -2.92 -8.48
CA CYS A 64 3.60 -2.62 -7.26
C CYS A 64 3.06 -3.40 -6.07
N LEU A 65 3.80 -3.36 -4.98
CA LEU A 65 3.46 -4.08 -3.75
C LEU A 65 3.32 -3.11 -2.57
N ALA A 66 2.60 -3.53 -1.53
CA ALA A 66 2.60 -2.84 -0.25
C ALA A 66 2.84 -3.82 0.90
N VAL A 67 3.65 -3.38 1.85
CA VAL A 67 4.01 -4.10 3.08
C VAL A 67 3.72 -3.24 4.31
N ALA A 68 3.71 -3.84 5.50
CA ALA A 68 3.54 -3.07 6.74
C ALA A 68 4.87 -2.50 7.24
N MET A 69 5.95 -3.24 7.11
CA MET A 69 7.25 -2.96 7.71
C MET A 69 8.36 -2.98 6.65
N PRO A 70 9.43 -2.15 6.81
CA PRO A 70 10.56 -2.15 5.90
C PRO A 70 11.28 -3.51 5.78
N GLU A 71 11.27 -4.30 6.87
CA GLU A 71 11.86 -5.64 6.90
C GLU A 71 11.18 -6.61 5.93
N GLU A 72 9.87 -6.48 5.75
CA GLU A 72 9.14 -7.27 4.74
C GLU A 72 9.57 -6.86 3.32
N GLY A 73 9.73 -5.55 3.09
CA GLY A 73 10.26 -5.02 1.84
C GLY A 73 11.66 -5.51 1.53
N ARG A 74 12.55 -5.51 2.53
CA ARG A 74 13.90 -6.08 2.39
C ARG A 74 13.87 -7.55 1.98
N ARG A 75 13.05 -8.38 2.64
CA ARG A 75 12.90 -9.80 2.28
C ARG A 75 12.44 -10.00 0.83
N LEU A 76 11.59 -9.11 0.32
CA LEU A 76 11.17 -9.12 -1.09
C LEU A 76 12.34 -8.75 -2.01
N ARG A 77 13.16 -7.75 -1.64
CA ARG A 77 14.37 -7.39 -2.39
C ARG A 77 15.40 -8.51 -2.42
N GLU A 78 15.64 -9.15 -1.28
CA GLU A 78 16.51 -10.34 -1.18
C GLU A 78 16.02 -11.51 -2.06
N ALA A 79 14.71 -11.62 -2.28
CA ALA A 79 14.10 -12.58 -3.20
C ALA A 79 14.06 -12.11 -4.67
N GLY A 80 14.72 -10.99 -5.02
CA GLY A 80 14.87 -10.50 -6.39
C GLY A 80 13.71 -9.65 -6.91
N VAL A 81 12.75 -9.25 -6.07
CA VAL A 81 11.65 -8.37 -6.50
C VAL A 81 12.19 -6.97 -6.81
N GLN A 82 11.98 -6.49 -8.04
CA GLN A 82 12.39 -5.14 -8.49
C GLN A 82 11.24 -4.14 -8.52
N ALA A 83 9.99 -4.59 -8.51
CA ALA A 83 8.81 -3.73 -8.54
C ALA A 83 8.81 -2.71 -7.37
N PRO A 84 8.15 -1.54 -7.51
CA PRO A 84 7.99 -0.59 -6.41
C PRO A 84 7.29 -1.25 -5.21
N ILE A 85 7.77 -0.94 -3.99
CA ILE A 85 7.22 -1.47 -2.74
C ILE A 85 6.94 -0.30 -1.81
N LEU A 86 5.67 -0.10 -1.43
CA LEU A 86 5.25 0.89 -0.46
C LEU A 86 5.21 0.29 0.95
N VAL A 87 5.90 0.92 1.89
CA VAL A 87 5.78 0.63 3.31
C VAL A 87 4.63 1.45 3.89
N LEU A 88 3.58 0.78 4.36
CA LEU A 88 2.37 1.41 4.88
C LEU A 88 2.51 1.90 6.34
N GLY A 89 3.47 1.38 7.06
CA GLY A 89 3.72 1.73 8.47
C GLY A 89 4.46 3.05 8.65
N ASN A 90 4.50 3.50 9.91
CA ASN A 90 5.20 4.72 10.30
C ASN A 90 6.73 4.58 10.18
N VAL A 91 7.41 5.70 10.03
CA VAL A 91 8.88 5.77 9.97
C VAL A 91 9.48 5.60 11.37
N THR A 92 10.45 4.69 11.47
CA THR A 92 11.35 4.58 12.62
C THR A 92 12.79 4.79 12.14
N ALA A 93 13.71 5.11 13.04
CA ALA A 93 15.12 5.32 12.65
C ALA A 93 15.73 4.09 11.94
N ALA A 94 15.52 2.90 12.49
CA ALA A 94 15.98 1.66 11.88
C ALA A 94 15.26 1.36 10.55
N GLY A 95 13.94 1.60 10.49
CA GLY A 95 13.14 1.41 9.28
C GLY A 95 13.54 2.37 8.17
N ALA A 96 13.90 3.61 8.49
CA ALA A 96 14.40 4.58 7.51
C ALA A 96 15.68 4.10 6.83
N GLU A 97 16.63 3.54 7.61
CA GLU A 97 17.88 2.98 7.06
C GLU A 97 17.61 1.83 6.07
N ILE A 98 16.65 0.97 6.41
CA ILE A 98 16.25 -0.13 5.51
C ILE A 98 15.56 0.43 4.27
N SER A 99 14.61 1.34 4.44
CA SER A 99 13.83 1.89 3.33
C SER A 99 14.71 2.60 2.30
N VAL A 100 15.70 3.37 2.74
CA VAL A 100 16.65 4.04 1.86
C VAL A 100 17.52 3.00 1.13
N ARG A 101 18.16 2.08 1.88
CA ARG A 101 19.07 1.08 1.31
C ARG A 101 18.40 0.17 0.28
N GLU A 102 17.16 -0.24 0.56
CA GLU A 102 16.41 -1.17 -0.30
C GLU A 102 15.57 -0.44 -1.38
N GLY A 103 15.64 0.89 -1.46
CA GLY A 103 14.84 1.66 -2.42
C GLY A 103 13.35 1.45 -2.27
N LEU A 104 12.85 1.43 -1.01
CA LEU A 104 11.43 1.31 -0.71
C LEU A 104 10.77 2.69 -0.75
N ILE A 105 9.49 2.73 -1.10
CA ILE A 105 8.67 3.93 -0.95
C ILE A 105 8.16 3.96 0.49
N GLN A 106 8.40 5.04 1.23
CA GLN A 106 8.00 5.12 2.63
C GLN A 106 6.77 6.01 2.83
N THR A 107 5.86 5.60 3.70
CA THR A 107 4.77 6.46 4.15
C THR A 107 5.29 7.51 5.12
N VAL A 108 4.93 8.77 4.89
CA VAL A 108 5.17 9.90 5.79
C VAL A 108 3.87 10.66 6.04
N PHE A 109 3.76 11.37 7.14
CA PHE A 109 2.61 12.23 7.44
C PHE A 109 2.94 13.39 8.39
N ASP A 110 4.17 13.47 8.89
CA ASP A 110 4.61 14.51 9.82
C ASP A 110 6.08 14.91 9.55
N PRO A 111 6.50 16.08 10.09
CA PRO A 111 7.89 16.53 9.95
C PRO A 111 8.93 15.60 10.58
N ALA A 112 8.57 14.82 11.60
CA ALA A 112 9.52 13.94 12.28
C ALA A 112 9.92 12.77 11.38
N GLY A 113 8.95 12.14 10.71
CA GLY A 113 9.18 11.07 9.73
C GLY A 113 10.03 11.55 8.55
N VAL A 114 9.73 12.73 8.02
CA VAL A 114 10.52 13.34 6.93
C VAL A 114 11.97 13.57 7.34
N ARG A 115 12.20 14.19 8.50
CA ARG A 115 13.58 14.41 9.02
C ARG A 115 14.32 13.10 9.26
N CYS A 116 13.63 12.09 9.77
CA CYS A 116 14.22 10.77 10.01
C CYS A 116 14.75 10.16 8.70
N LEU A 117 13.94 10.21 7.62
CA LEU A 117 14.33 9.74 6.29
C LEU A 117 15.47 10.59 5.70
N GLN A 118 15.40 11.93 5.78
CA GLN A 118 16.45 12.81 5.30
C GLN A 118 17.81 12.47 5.95
N ASN A 119 17.82 12.20 7.25
CA ASN A 119 19.03 11.81 7.96
C ASN A 119 19.60 10.46 7.46
N ALA A 120 18.73 9.48 7.21
CA ALA A 120 19.13 8.19 6.64
C ALA A 120 19.65 8.35 5.20
N CYS A 121 18.96 9.14 4.38
CA CYS A 121 19.39 9.48 3.02
C CYS A 121 20.77 10.14 2.99
N ALA A 122 21.01 11.10 3.89
CA ALA A 122 22.29 11.79 3.97
C ALA A 122 23.45 10.83 4.35
N ARG A 123 23.20 9.91 5.30
CA ARG A 123 24.22 8.92 5.68
C ARG A 123 24.55 7.93 4.55
N GLN A 124 23.56 7.57 3.73
CA GLN A 124 23.73 6.57 2.67
C GLN A 124 24.01 7.21 1.30
N ASN A 125 23.94 8.55 1.21
CA ASN A 125 24.04 9.31 -0.05
C ASN A 125 23.04 8.79 -1.12
N GLN A 126 21.82 8.46 -0.70
CA GLN A 126 20.77 7.91 -1.56
C GLN A 126 19.43 8.61 -1.32
N PRO A 127 18.66 8.96 -2.36
CA PRO A 127 17.32 9.50 -2.19
C PRO A 127 16.31 8.40 -1.85
N VAL A 128 15.19 8.81 -1.26
CA VAL A 128 14.03 7.96 -1.00
C VAL A 128 12.75 8.59 -1.55
N GLN A 129 11.87 7.76 -2.08
CA GLN A 129 10.53 8.18 -2.46
C GLN A 129 9.57 8.04 -1.28
N VAL A 130 8.61 8.96 -1.18
CA VAL A 130 7.60 8.90 -0.14
C VAL A 130 6.20 9.14 -0.67
N HIS A 131 5.21 8.51 -0.01
CA HIS A 131 3.80 8.85 -0.16
C HIS A 131 3.30 9.53 1.11
N LEU A 132 2.64 10.67 0.96
CA LEU A 132 2.02 11.38 2.07
C LEU A 132 0.70 10.70 2.46
N LYS A 133 0.60 10.26 3.71
CA LYS A 133 -0.64 9.70 4.25
C LYS A 133 -1.52 10.80 4.81
N LEU A 134 -2.77 10.86 4.34
CA LEU A 134 -3.82 11.74 4.84
C LEU A 134 -4.85 10.91 5.62
N ASP A 135 -5.13 11.29 6.86
CA ASP A 135 -6.18 10.67 7.67
C ASP A 135 -7.46 11.48 7.53
N THR A 136 -8.35 11.01 6.71
CA THR A 136 -9.62 11.68 6.41
C THR A 136 -10.80 11.15 7.22
N GLY A 137 -10.53 10.30 8.23
CA GLY A 137 -11.55 9.73 9.11
C GLY A 137 -11.32 8.29 9.53
N MET A 138 -10.20 7.67 9.12
CA MET A 138 -9.82 6.31 9.58
C MET A 138 -9.37 6.32 11.05
N GLY A 139 -8.82 7.45 11.56
CA GLY A 139 -8.42 7.59 12.95
C GLY A 139 -7.21 6.75 13.35
N ARG A 140 -6.27 6.49 12.42
CA ARG A 140 -5.12 5.60 12.69
C ARG A 140 -3.77 6.30 12.57
N ILE A 141 -3.37 6.68 11.38
CA ILE A 141 -2.16 7.46 11.07
C ILE A 141 -2.43 8.36 9.87
N GLY A 142 -1.75 9.50 9.78
CA GLY A 142 -1.87 10.43 8.67
C GLY A 142 -2.03 11.87 9.14
N ALA A 143 -1.72 12.84 8.27
CA ALA A 143 -2.04 14.24 8.47
C ALA A 143 -3.57 14.43 8.36
N ARG A 144 -4.17 15.12 9.34
CA ARG A 144 -5.64 15.18 9.51
C ARG A 144 -6.28 16.42 8.94
N ASP A 145 -5.49 17.49 8.84
CA ASP A 145 -5.96 18.81 8.44
C ASP A 145 -4.91 19.56 7.61
N ALA A 146 -5.29 20.77 7.17
CA ALA A 146 -4.44 21.60 6.32
C ALA A 146 -3.16 22.07 7.03
N ASP A 147 -3.17 22.22 8.36
CA ASP A 147 -1.98 22.67 9.12
C ASP A 147 -0.95 21.54 9.22
N GLU A 148 -1.38 20.33 9.50
CA GLU A 148 -0.53 19.15 9.52
C GLU A 148 0.04 18.86 8.11
N VAL A 149 -0.77 19.03 7.04
CA VAL A 149 -0.30 18.89 5.65
C VAL A 149 0.75 19.95 5.32
N ARG A 150 0.51 21.24 5.68
CA ARG A 150 1.50 22.31 5.48
C ARG A 150 2.81 22.04 6.21
N ALA A 151 2.73 21.56 7.46
CA ALA A 151 3.92 21.20 8.22
C ALA A 151 4.73 20.07 7.56
N ALA A 152 4.05 19.03 7.06
CA ALA A 152 4.72 17.95 6.34
C ALA A 152 5.36 18.43 5.02
N LEU A 153 4.66 19.29 4.25
CA LEU A 153 5.19 19.86 3.01
C LEU A 153 6.39 20.78 3.24
N ALA A 154 6.36 21.60 4.29
CA ALA A 154 7.50 22.43 4.69
C ALA A 154 8.72 21.58 5.02
N ALA A 155 8.54 20.50 5.80
CA ALA A 155 9.62 19.56 6.09
C ALA A 155 10.17 18.87 4.84
N LEU A 156 9.31 18.53 3.87
CA LEU A 156 9.73 17.96 2.58
C LEU A 156 10.51 18.96 1.74
N ALA A 157 10.17 20.25 1.76
CA ALA A 157 10.92 21.30 1.07
C ALA A 157 12.35 21.45 1.61
N ASP A 158 12.55 21.22 2.92
CA ASP A 158 13.84 21.24 3.59
C ASP A 158 14.61 19.90 3.47
N ALA A 159 14.04 18.90 2.80
CA ALA A 159 14.58 17.53 2.72
C ALA A 159 14.81 17.10 1.24
N PRO A 160 15.87 17.62 0.56
CA PRO A 160 16.05 17.45 -0.88
C PRO A 160 16.25 16.00 -1.34
N LEU A 161 16.60 15.08 -0.45
CA LEU A 161 16.75 13.66 -0.75
C LEU A 161 15.47 12.85 -0.51
N VAL A 162 14.42 13.46 0.08
CA VAL A 162 13.11 12.84 0.29
C VAL A 162 12.13 13.35 -0.76
N ARG A 163 11.74 12.48 -1.69
CA ARG A 163 10.94 12.85 -2.87
C ARG A 163 9.49 12.44 -2.70
N LEU A 164 8.59 13.41 -2.62
CA LEU A 164 7.15 13.15 -2.62
C LEU A 164 6.70 12.66 -4.01
N THR A 165 6.20 11.42 -4.09
CA THR A 165 5.76 10.80 -5.36
C THR A 165 4.29 10.39 -5.34
N GLY A 166 3.63 10.41 -4.18
CA GLY A 166 2.22 10.09 -4.08
C GLY A 166 1.58 10.56 -2.79
N ALA A 167 0.26 10.45 -2.73
CA ALA A 167 -0.51 10.71 -1.52
C ALA A 167 -1.69 9.74 -1.43
N PHE A 168 -2.09 9.39 -0.19
CA PHE A 168 -3.16 8.44 -0.02
C PHE A 168 -3.95 8.59 1.28
N THR A 169 -5.17 8.08 1.24
CA THR A 169 -6.01 7.88 2.42
C THR A 169 -6.43 6.41 2.53
N HIS A 170 -7.32 6.11 3.47
CA HIS A 170 -7.94 4.79 3.63
C HIS A 170 -9.34 4.96 4.18
N PHE A 171 -10.32 4.33 3.55
CA PHE A 171 -11.69 4.36 4.04
C PHE A 171 -11.82 3.50 5.30
N ALA A 172 -12.60 4.00 6.25
CA ALA A 172 -12.81 3.32 7.52
C ALA A 172 -13.89 2.24 7.43
N ASP A 173 -14.85 2.42 6.51
CA ASP A 173 -16.12 1.69 6.50
C ASP A 173 -16.61 1.48 5.04
N ALA A 174 -15.75 0.97 4.17
CA ALA A 174 -16.05 0.82 2.75
C ALA A 174 -17.01 -0.35 2.44
N ASP A 175 -17.15 -1.28 3.35
CA ASP A 175 -18.04 -2.43 3.29
C ASP A 175 -19.47 -2.13 3.81
N ASN A 176 -19.68 -0.98 4.47
CA ASN A 176 -21.00 -0.55 4.92
C ASN A 176 -21.92 -0.29 3.70
N PRO A 177 -23.16 -0.79 3.68
CA PRO A 177 -24.15 -0.46 2.65
C PRO A 177 -24.39 1.04 2.46
N ASP A 178 -24.37 1.83 3.54
CA ASP A 178 -24.37 3.29 3.49
C ASP A 178 -22.95 3.83 3.19
N ASP A 179 -22.76 4.39 2.01
CA ASP A 179 -21.46 4.92 1.58
C ASP A 179 -21.23 6.41 1.94
N SER A 180 -22.14 7.02 2.69
CA SER A 180 -22.11 8.45 3.01
C SER A 180 -20.82 8.88 3.67
N PHE A 181 -20.32 8.10 4.65
CA PHE A 181 -19.05 8.39 5.33
C PHE A 181 -17.85 8.19 4.40
N SER A 182 -17.86 7.18 3.54
CA SER A 182 -16.81 6.99 2.53
C SER A 182 -16.75 8.16 1.55
N ARG A 183 -17.89 8.72 1.13
CA ARG A 183 -17.96 9.93 0.29
C ARG A 183 -17.41 11.16 1.02
N GLU A 184 -17.74 11.31 2.29
CA GLU A 184 -17.21 12.41 3.11
C GLU A 184 -15.69 12.30 3.26
N GLN A 185 -15.15 11.10 3.54
CA GLN A 185 -13.71 10.85 3.60
C GLN A 185 -13.02 11.17 2.26
N PHE A 186 -13.63 10.77 1.15
CA PHE A 186 -13.11 11.06 -0.19
C PHE A 186 -13.10 12.56 -0.49
N ALA A 187 -14.19 13.27 -0.18
CA ALA A 187 -14.27 14.71 -0.36
C ALA A 187 -13.21 15.45 0.49
N ARG A 188 -12.96 15.01 1.73
CA ARG A 188 -11.88 15.53 2.57
C ARG A 188 -10.51 15.25 1.94
N PHE A 189 -10.30 14.04 1.42
CA PHE A 189 -9.07 13.66 0.73
C PHE A 189 -8.80 14.59 -0.46
N MET A 190 -9.76 14.74 -1.35
CA MET A 190 -9.61 15.59 -2.53
C MET A 190 -9.28 17.04 -2.17
N ARG A 191 -9.98 17.64 -1.18
CA ARG A 191 -9.66 19.00 -0.71
C ARG A 191 -8.22 19.12 -0.17
N LEU A 192 -7.73 18.14 0.57
CA LEU A 192 -6.35 18.19 1.08
C LEU A 192 -5.32 17.98 -0.04
N THR A 193 -5.65 17.21 -1.07
CA THR A 193 -4.75 17.00 -2.21
C THR A 193 -4.58 18.24 -3.11
N GLU A 194 -5.51 19.21 -3.06
CA GLU A 194 -5.36 20.52 -3.75
C GLU A 194 -4.13 21.32 -3.25
N MET A 195 -3.66 21.02 -2.04
CA MET A 195 -2.46 21.66 -1.47
C MET A 195 -1.16 20.99 -1.95
N LEU A 196 -1.23 19.86 -2.61
CA LEU A 196 -0.07 19.06 -2.99
C LEU A 196 0.44 19.45 -4.39
N PRO A 197 1.72 19.20 -4.70
CA PRO A 197 2.23 19.35 -6.06
C PRO A 197 1.44 18.50 -7.07
N ALA A 198 1.32 19.00 -8.30
CA ALA A 198 0.70 18.23 -9.37
C ALA A 198 1.53 16.99 -9.76
N GLY A 199 0.90 16.00 -10.37
CA GLY A 199 1.57 14.80 -10.92
C GLY A 199 1.85 13.69 -9.91
N LEU A 200 1.33 13.79 -8.69
CA LEU A 200 1.45 12.73 -7.68
C LEU A 200 0.52 11.56 -7.98
N THR A 201 0.95 10.35 -7.64
CA THR A 201 0.08 9.16 -7.63
C THR A 201 -0.87 9.23 -6.44
N LEU A 202 -2.16 9.43 -6.71
CA LEU A 202 -3.20 9.47 -5.68
C LEU A 202 -3.89 8.12 -5.55
N HIS A 203 -4.10 7.64 -4.31
CA HIS A 203 -4.81 6.40 -4.06
C HIS A 203 -5.61 6.43 -2.75
N ALA A 204 -6.89 6.07 -2.83
CA ALA A 204 -7.80 6.05 -1.68
C ALA A 204 -8.32 4.63 -1.39
N ALA A 205 -8.76 3.92 -2.42
CA ALA A 205 -9.45 2.66 -2.33
C ALA A 205 -8.55 1.48 -1.98
N ALA A 206 -9.04 0.64 -1.09
CA ALA A 206 -8.58 -0.72 -0.85
C ALA A 206 -9.65 -1.70 -1.35
N SER A 207 -9.52 -3.00 -1.12
CA SER A 207 -10.31 -4.07 -1.72
C SER A 207 -11.79 -3.73 -1.95
N ASP A 208 -12.59 -3.60 -0.90
CA ASP A 208 -14.03 -3.35 -1.06
C ASP A 208 -14.31 -2.00 -1.71
N ALA A 209 -13.58 -0.95 -1.33
CA ALA A 209 -13.73 0.36 -1.93
C ALA A 209 -13.39 0.37 -3.43
N SER A 210 -12.37 -0.36 -3.87
CA SER A 210 -11.96 -0.40 -5.27
C SER A 210 -12.97 -1.09 -6.16
N LEU A 211 -13.62 -2.12 -5.65
CA LEU A 211 -14.62 -2.91 -6.36
C LEU A 211 -15.99 -2.21 -6.34
N ARG A 212 -16.34 -1.61 -5.21
CA ARG A 212 -17.63 -0.99 -4.98
C ARG A 212 -17.72 0.47 -5.48
N PHE A 213 -16.62 1.23 -5.41
CA PHE A 213 -16.59 2.67 -5.66
C PHE A 213 -15.69 3.05 -6.84
N PRO A 214 -16.12 2.90 -8.11
CA PRO A 214 -15.31 3.32 -9.26
C PRO A 214 -14.80 4.77 -9.17
N TRP A 215 -15.59 5.67 -8.53
CA TRP A 215 -15.21 7.07 -8.29
C TRP A 215 -14.02 7.26 -7.34
N ALA A 216 -13.65 6.25 -6.55
CA ALA A 216 -12.53 6.32 -5.59
C ALA A 216 -11.25 5.64 -6.09
N ARG A 217 -11.22 5.06 -7.29
CA ARG A 217 -10.07 4.31 -7.83
C ARG A 217 -8.85 5.19 -8.06
N LEU A 218 -9.05 6.44 -8.54
CA LEU A 218 -7.98 7.40 -8.83
C LEU A 218 -6.87 6.78 -9.72
N ASN A 219 -5.59 7.07 -9.43
CA ASN A 219 -4.47 6.52 -10.21
C ASN A 219 -4.15 5.07 -9.84
N MET A 220 -4.46 4.65 -8.60
CA MET A 220 -4.04 3.37 -8.05
C MET A 220 -5.01 2.87 -6.98
N VAL A 221 -5.16 1.55 -6.90
CA VAL A 221 -5.87 0.88 -5.81
C VAL A 221 -4.94 -0.09 -5.05
N ARG A 222 -5.31 -0.40 -3.80
CA ARG A 222 -4.51 -1.26 -2.92
C ARG A 222 -5.28 -2.53 -2.57
N GLU A 223 -5.01 -3.60 -3.31
CA GLU A 223 -5.72 -4.86 -3.16
C GLU A 223 -5.08 -5.73 -2.07
N GLY A 224 -5.80 -5.84 -0.97
CA GLY A 224 -5.45 -6.71 0.16
C GLY A 224 -6.31 -7.97 0.16
N ILE A 225 -7.31 -8.00 1.02
CA ILE A 225 -8.13 -9.20 1.25
C ILE A 225 -8.80 -9.76 -0.02
N ALA A 226 -9.08 -8.93 -1.03
CA ALA A 226 -9.69 -9.39 -2.27
C ALA A 226 -8.77 -10.33 -3.07
N ILE A 227 -7.45 -10.12 -3.09
CA ILE A 227 -6.54 -11.05 -3.79
C ILE A 227 -6.45 -12.41 -3.09
N TYR A 228 -6.87 -12.50 -1.83
CA TYR A 228 -6.95 -13.76 -1.06
C TYR A 228 -8.37 -14.38 -1.09
N GLY A 229 -9.28 -13.82 -1.90
CA GLY A 229 -10.62 -14.35 -2.07
C GLY A 229 -11.60 -14.02 -0.93
N CYS A 230 -11.30 -13.01 -0.12
CA CYS A 230 -12.08 -12.65 1.07
C CYS A 230 -12.56 -11.18 1.07
N PRO A 231 -13.16 -10.64 -0.02
CA PRO A 231 -13.84 -9.35 0.04
C PRO A 231 -15.13 -9.46 0.87
N ALA A 232 -15.72 -8.32 1.24
CA ALA A 232 -16.99 -8.29 1.96
C ALA A 232 -18.17 -8.81 1.12
N ASP A 233 -18.07 -8.69 -0.23
CA ASP A 233 -19.06 -9.20 -1.19
C ASP A 233 -18.34 -9.80 -2.40
N ASP A 234 -19.02 -10.62 -3.20
CA ASP A 234 -18.44 -11.24 -4.41
C ASP A 234 -18.20 -10.22 -5.54
N TYR A 235 -18.95 -9.14 -5.57
CA TYR A 235 -18.87 -8.10 -6.63
C TYR A 235 -18.94 -8.68 -8.06
N GLY A 236 -19.49 -9.88 -8.25
CA GLY A 236 -19.58 -10.55 -9.55
C GLY A 236 -18.23 -11.03 -10.12
N LEU A 237 -17.16 -11.04 -9.34
CA LEU A 237 -15.82 -11.41 -9.81
C LEU A 237 -15.49 -12.88 -9.64
N HIS A 238 -16.29 -13.63 -8.87
CA HIS A 238 -16.09 -15.06 -8.57
C HIS A 238 -14.68 -15.34 -8.04
N LEU A 239 -14.25 -14.52 -7.06
CA LEU A 239 -12.94 -14.67 -6.42
C LEU A 239 -12.86 -16.00 -5.68
N ARG A 240 -11.66 -16.57 -5.64
CA ARG A 240 -11.39 -17.89 -5.06
C ARG A 240 -10.70 -17.74 -3.73
N PRO A 241 -11.18 -18.40 -2.66
CA PRO A 241 -10.51 -18.40 -1.36
C PRO A 241 -9.21 -19.21 -1.38
#